data_e312de87df75374a5d147f2afff9a79f
#
_entry.id   e312de87df75374a5d147f2afff9a79f
#
_cell.length_a   1.000
_cell.length_b   1.000
_cell.length_c   1.000
_cell.angle_alpha   90.00
_cell.angle_beta   90.00
_cell.angle_gamma   90.00
#
_symmetry.space_group_name_H-M   'P 1'
#
loop_
_entity.id
_entity.type
_entity.pdbx_description
1 polymer ?
#
loop_
_entity_poly.entity_id
_entity_poly.type
_entity_poly.pdbx_seq_one_letter_code
_entity_poly.pdbx_strand_id
1 'polypeptide(L)'
;VAKALHFVGRIWTISETTAKPEHLGTLPTEARNPRSASIDRLSTEEMLAVINDEDATIAGVVRAALPRIAEAVDAIAARFARGGRLFYVGAGTSGRLGVLDASECPPTFSVSPALFVGLIAGGDSALRRSSESSEDSPEAGAADLNARGLTEEDTVVGIAASGRTPYVLGALAYAIECRSLTIALTCAGGGEHPSRMAALAELPIELATGPEVLTGSTRMKAGTATKLVLNMLSTGVMIRSGAVYGNLMVNVQPTNAKLVDRAERIVCEATGCERETAARLLREGGSVKAAIVMQMVGVGRVEAEEMLSAHGGRLGEALNTT
;
A
#
# COMPACT_ATOMS: atom_id res chain seq x y z
N VAL A 1 1.66 29.49 15.22
CA VAL A 1 0.30 29.73 14.72
C VAL A 1 -0.01 28.57 13.77
N ALA A 2 -0.81 27.62 14.23
CA ALA A 2 -1.22 26.51 13.39
C ALA A 2 -2.25 27.06 12.40
N LYS A 3 -1.98 26.84 11.11
CA LYS A 3 -2.91 27.17 10.03
C LYS A 3 -3.82 25.97 9.82
N ALA A 4 -5.11 26.12 10.07
CA ALA A 4 -6.10 25.12 9.68
C ALA A 4 -6.52 25.37 8.23
N LEU A 5 -6.55 24.32 7.43
CA LEU A 5 -7.03 24.38 6.05
C LEU A 5 -8.57 24.47 6.08
N HIS A 6 -9.12 25.56 5.58
CA HIS A 6 -10.55 25.73 5.36
C HIS A 6 -10.81 25.95 3.86
N PHE A 7 -11.84 25.32 3.34
CA PHE A 7 -12.30 25.51 1.98
C PHE A 7 -13.36 26.59 1.91
N VAL A 8 -13.13 27.60 1.08
CA VAL A 8 -14.15 28.58 0.68
C VAL A 8 -14.07 28.75 -0.82
N GLY A 9 -14.99 28.12 -1.57
CA GLY A 9 -15.21 28.34 -2.99
C GLY A 9 -13.99 28.21 -3.91
N ARG A 10 -13.52 27.02 -4.22
CA ARG A 10 -12.41 26.71 -5.15
C ARG A 10 -11.01 27.26 -4.80
N ILE A 11 -10.83 27.87 -3.66
CA ILE A 11 -9.55 28.41 -3.21
C ILE A 11 -9.31 27.94 -1.80
N TRP A 12 -8.13 27.34 -1.54
CA TRP A 12 -7.69 26.98 -0.19
C TRP A 12 -7.38 28.25 0.59
N THR A 13 -8.15 28.53 1.61
CA THR A 13 -7.77 29.54 2.60
C THR A 13 -7.26 28.84 3.84
N ILE A 14 -6.04 29.22 4.23
CA ILE A 14 -5.46 28.78 5.50
C ILE A 14 -5.98 29.74 6.57
N SER A 15 -6.92 29.30 7.42
CA SER A 15 -7.30 30.12 8.57
C SER A 15 -6.24 29.98 9.67
N GLU A 16 -5.78 31.10 10.16
CA GLU A 16 -4.94 31.16 11.36
C GLU A 16 -5.82 30.85 12.58
N THR A 17 -6.00 29.59 12.91
CA THR A 17 -6.49 29.24 14.24
C THR A 17 -5.37 29.44 15.25
N THR A 18 -5.65 30.09 16.36
CA THR A 18 -4.75 30.30 17.50
C THR A 18 -4.41 29.00 18.25
N ALA A 19 -4.09 27.92 17.53
CA ALA A 19 -3.53 26.74 18.13
C ALA A 19 -2.09 27.03 18.58
N LYS A 20 -1.77 26.69 19.83
CA LYS A 20 -0.38 26.80 20.35
C LYS A 20 0.59 26.21 19.34
N PRO A 21 1.77 26.82 19.14
CA PRO A 21 2.79 26.23 18.27
C PRO A 21 3.07 24.80 18.74
N GLU A 22 2.79 23.83 17.87
CA GLU A 22 3.09 22.43 18.17
C GLU A 22 4.61 22.31 18.30
N HIS A 23 5.08 21.89 19.48
CA HIS A 23 6.48 21.55 19.67
C HIS A 23 6.77 20.26 18.90
N LEU A 24 7.40 20.37 17.72
CA LEU A 24 7.80 19.22 16.89
C LEU A 24 8.62 18.20 17.69
N GLY A 25 9.40 18.65 18.67
CA GLY A 25 10.19 17.79 19.57
C GLY A 25 9.37 16.89 20.50
N THR A 26 8.04 17.04 20.59
CA THR A 26 7.18 16.16 21.38
C THR A 26 6.62 14.99 20.57
N LEU A 27 6.91 14.95 19.26
CA LEU A 27 6.48 13.84 18.40
C LEU A 27 7.22 12.55 18.77
N PRO A 28 6.53 11.39 18.84
CA PRO A 28 7.20 10.11 19.08
C PRO A 28 8.34 9.81 18.11
N THR A 29 8.23 10.26 16.85
CA THR A 29 9.25 10.11 15.81
C THR A 29 10.48 11.00 16.02
N GLU A 30 10.38 12.09 16.79
CA GLU A 30 11.47 13.03 17.10
C GLU A 30 12.07 12.80 18.50
N ALA A 31 11.48 11.90 19.29
CA ALA A 31 11.98 11.58 20.61
C ALA A 31 13.35 10.85 20.54
N ARG A 32 14.19 11.03 21.54
CA ARG A 32 15.44 10.29 21.66
C ARG A 32 15.18 8.87 22.14
N ASN A 33 15.81 7.89 21.49
CA ASN A 33 15.74 6.50 21.93
C ASN A 33 16.78 6.27 23.06
N PRO A 34 16.34 5.93 24.29
CA PRO A 34 17.26 5.72 25.39
C PRO A 34 18.18 4.52 25.20
N ARG A 35 17.75 3.50 24.44
CA ARG A 35 18.55 2.29 24.15
C ARG A 35 19.74 2.54 23.24
N SER A 36 19.67 3.60 22.42
CA SER A 36 20.75 3.97 21.50
C SER A 36 21.48 5.25 21.90
N ALA A 37 21.30 5.73 23.15
CA ALA A 37 21.84 7.03 23.60
C ALA A 37 23.38 7.17 23.47
N SER A 38 24.10 6.06 23.47
CA SER A 38 25.57 6.02 23.34
C SER A 38 26.05 5.11 22.19
N ILE A 39 25.23 4.94 21.16
CA ILE A 39 25.46 4.02 20.04
C ILE A 39 26.78 4.30 19.29
N ASP A 40 27.22 5.56 19.28
CA ASP A 40 28.48 6.02 18.70
C ASP A 40 29.73 5.49 19.38
N ARG A 41 29.61 4.93 20.61
CA ARG A 41 30.71 4.40 21.44
C ARG A 41 30.76 2.87 21.43
N LEU A 42 29.79 2.21 20.84
CA LEU A 42 29.69 0.77 20.78
C LEU A 42 30.62 0.18 19.72
N SER A 43 31.03 -1.06 19.90
CA SER A 43 31.64 -1.83 18.83
C SER A 43 30.63 -1.99 17.67
N THR A 44 31.11 -2.33 16.48
CA THR A 44 30.22 -2.52 15.32
C THR A 44 29.18 -3.60 15.58
N GLU A 45 29.55 -4.71 16.23
CA GLU A 45 28.64 -5.80 16.54
C GLU A 45 27.54 -5.35 17.52
N GLU A 46 27.92 -4.68 18.60
CA GLU A 46 26.97 -4.14 19.61
C GLU A 46 26.04 -3.10 18.98
N MET A 47 26.57 -2.20 18.14
CA MET A 47 25.77 -1.22 17.40
C MET A 47 24.73 -1.89 16.50
N LEU A 48 25.14 -2.92 15.74
CA LEU A 48 24.23 -3.67 14.86
C LEU A 48 23.19 -4.46 15.67
N ALA A 49 23.55 -5.01 16.83
CA ALA A 49 22.62 -5.67 17.73
C ALA A 49 21.53 -4.71 18.23
N VAL A 50 21.90 -3.49 18.66
CA VAL A 50 20.93 -2.45 19.07
C VAL A 50 19.96 -2.11 17.93
N ILE A 51 20.46 -1.96 16.69
CA ILE A 51 19.62 -1.68 15.52
C ILE A 51 18.65 -2.85 15.28
N ASN A 52 19.16 -4.08 15.27
CA ASN A 52 18.35 -5.27 15.02
C ASN A 52 17.28 -5.51 16.09
N ASP A 53 17.62 -5.30 17.36
CA ASP A 53 16.67 -5.42 18.48
C ASP A 53 15.52 -4.41 18.38
N GLU A 54 15.82 -3.20 17.94
CA GLU A 54 14.80 -2.18 17.69
C GLU A 54 13.90 -2.58 16.52
N ASP A 55 14.48 -3.05 15.40
CA ASP A 55 13.74 -3.50 14.23
C ASP A 55 12.86 -4.73 14.54
N ALA A 56 13.31 -5.63 15.42
CA ALA A 56 12.56 -6.81 15.84
C ALA A 56 11.20 -6.47 16.50
N THR A 57 11.04 -5.25 17.04
CA THR A 57 9.78 -4.80 17.65
C THR A 57 8.67 -4.54 16.62
N ILE A 58 9.05 -4.28 15.37
CA ILE A 58 8.13 -3.71 14.35
C ILE A 58 7.04 -4.68 13.92
N ALA A 59 7.33 -5.96 13.82
CA ALA A 59 6.30 -6.96 13.50
C ALA A 59 5.18 -6.97 14.54
N GLY A 60 5.51 -6.77 15.82
CA GLY A 60 4.54 -6.65 16.91
C GLY A 60 3.70 -5.38 16.81
N VAL A 61 4.31 -4.26 16.46
CA VAL A 61 3.61 -2.98 16.24
C VAL A 61 2.60 -3.10 15.11
N VAL A 62 2.99 -3.67 13.97
CA VAL A 62 2.08 -3.88 12.83
C VAL A 62 0.98 -4.88 13.18
N ARG A 63 1.30 -5.94 13.96
CA ARG A 63 0.30 -6.91 14.44
C ARG A 63 -0.82 -6.24 15.24
N ALA A 64 -0.51 -5.25 16.06
CA ALA A 64 -1.51 -4.50 16.83
C ALA A 64 -2.46 -3.69 15.94
N ALA A 65 -2.02 -3.27 14.74
CA ALA A 65 -2.80 -2.52 13.78
C ALA A 65 -3.61 -3.40 12.79
N LEU A 66 -3.48 -4.74 12.84
CA LEU A 66 -4.17 -5.65 11.90
C LEU A 66 -5.66 -5.41 11.74
N PRO A 67 -6.46 -5.10 12.80
CA PRO A 67 -7.89 -4.82 12.61
C PRO A 67 -8.15 -3.64 11.67
N ARG A 68 -7.38 -2.56 11.79
CA ARG A 68 -7.50 -1.39 10.92
C ARG A 68 -6.99 -1.66 9.50
N ILE A 69 -5.91 -2.44 9.39
CA ILE A 69 -5.38 -2.88 8.07
C ILE A 69 -6.42 -3.76 7.37
N ALA A 70 -7.08 -4.67 8.06
CA ALA A 70 -8.12 -5.52 7.49
C ALA A 70 -9.32 -4.70 7.00
N GLU A 71 -9.80 -3.74 7.78
CA GLU A 71 -10.86 -2.80 7.39
C GLU A 71 -10.48 -2.04 6.11
N ALA A 72 -9.25 -1.55 6.03
CA ALA A 72 -8.74 -0.87 4.85
C ALA A 72 -8.67 -1.80 3.62
N VAL A 73 -8.18 -3.03 3.78
CA VAL A 73 -8.14 -4.04 2.69
C VAL A 73 -9.54 -4.30 2.13
N ASP A 74 -10.52 -4.55 3.00
CA ASP A 74 -11.88 -4.85 2.58
C ASP A 74 -12.54 -3.64 1.89
N ALA A 75 -12.33 -2.43 2.39
CA ALA A 75 -12.84 -1.19 1.80
C ALA A 75 -12.23 -0.89 0.42
N ILE A 76 -10.90 -1.11 0.25
CA ILE A 76 -10.23 -0.96 -1.05
C ILE A 76 -10.72 -2.03 -2.03
N ALA A 77 -10.83 -3.29 -1.60
CA ALA A 77 -11.30 -4.38 -2.47
C ALA A 77 -12.74 -4.13 -2.97
N ALA A 78 -13.61 -3.58 -2.14
CA ALA A 78 -14.95 -3.18 -2.53
C ALA A 78 -14.95 -2.07 -3.61
N ARG A 79 -14.00 -1.12 -3.56
CA ARG A 79 -13.84 -0.08 -4.59
C ARG A 79 -13.24 -0.64 -5.88
N PHE A 80 -12.27 -1.55 -5.79
CA PHE A 80 -11.73 -2.26 -6.95
C PHE A 80 -12.80 -3.01 -7.72
N ALA A 81 -13.76 -3.64 -7.03
CA ALA A 81 -14.89 -4.31 -7.65
C ALA A 81 -15.79 -3.35 -8.46
N ARG A 82 -15.75 -2.04 -8.20
CA ARG A 82 -16.47 -0.99 -8.94
C ARG A 82 -15.59 -0.23 -9.94
N GLY A 83 -14.35 -0.72 -10.16
CA GLY A 83 -13.42 -0.12 -11.12
C GLY A 83 -12.52 0.98 -10.54
N GLY A 84 -12.49 1.14 -9.22
CA GLY A 84 -11.61 2.09 -8.52
C GLY A 84 -10.14 1.67 -8.55
N ARG A 85 -9.26 2.61 -8.24
CA ARG A 85 -7.81 2.50 -8.22
C ARG A 85 -7.27 2.82 -6.81
N LEU A 86 -6.03 2.39 -6.54
CA LEU A 86 -5.33 2.71 -5.30
C LEU A 86 -4.17 3.68 -5.56
N PHE A 87 -4.18 4.82 -4.88
CA PHE A 87 -3.13 5.83 -4.91
C PHE A 87 -2.37 5.83 -3.61
N TYR A 88 -1.06 5.61 -3.66
CA TYR A 88 -0.14 5.86 -2.57
C TYR A 88 0.45 7.26 -2.73
N VAL A 89 0.34 8.10 -1.71
CA VAL A 89 0.82 9.49 -1.75
C VAL A 89 1.74 9.74 -0.57
N GLY A 90 2.98 10.12 -0.83
CA GLY A 90 3.97 10.34 0.22
C GLY A 90 5.10 11.24 -0.22
N ALA A 91 5.96 11.60 0.73
CA ALA A 91 7.19 12.34 0.49
C ALA A 91 8.39 11.53 1.00
N GLY A 92 9.59 11.81 0.48
CA GLY A 92 10.82 11.18 0.94
C GLY A 92 10.76 9.65 0.95
N THR A 93 11.10 9.01 2.07
CA THR A 93 11.06 7.55 2.25
C THR A 93 9.64 6.99 2.08
N SER A 94 8.63 7.67 2.62
CA SER A 94 7.23 7.24 2.54
C SER A 94 6.75 7.19 1.09
N GLY A 95 7.05 8.22 0.29
CA GLY A 95 6.72 8.23 -1.13
C GLY A 95 7.46 7.16 -1.92
N ARG A 96 8.76 6.93 -1.63
CA ARG A 96 9.54 5.85 -2.29
C ARG A 96 8.96 4.46 -2.02
N LEU A 97 8.53 4.19 -0.79
CA LEU A 97 7.91 2.92 -0.42
C LEU A 97 6.55 2.74 -1.13
N GLY A 98 5.75 3.79 -1.23
CA GLY A 98 4.50 3.77 -2.00
C GLY A 98 4.72 3.48 -3.48
N VAL A 99 5.70 4.13 -4.11
CA VAL A 99 6.06 3.88 -5.52
C VAL A 99 6.60 2.45 -5.69
N LEU A 100 7.45 1.97 -4.77
CA LEU A 100 7.98 0.61 -4.80
C LEU A 100 6.84 -0.41 -4.79
N ASP A 101 5.93 -0.35 -3.80
CA ASP A 101 4.83 -1.31 -3.68
C ASP A 101 3.91 -1.27 -4.91
N ALA A 102 3.55 -0.07 -5.39
CA ALA A 102 2.73 0.10 -6.58
C ALA A 102 3.39 -0.52 -7.84
N SER A 103 4.72 -0.36 -7.99
CA SER A 103 5.46 -0.86 -9.16
C SER A 103 5.58 -2.39 -9.20
N GLU A 104 5.49 -3.06 -8.04
CA GLU A 104 5.57 -4.52 -7.94
C GLU A 104 4.22 -5.23 -8.18
N CYS A 105 3.09 -4.51 -8.11
CA CYS A 105 1.76 -5.10 -8.32
C CYS A 105 1.53 -5.59 -9.77
N PRO A 106 1.88 -4.84 -10.85
CA PRO A 106 1.71 -5.31 -12.22
C PRO A 106 2.45 -6.62 -12.53
N PRO A 107 3.75 -6.79 -12.23
CA PRO A 107 4.45 -8.03 -12.52
C PRO A 107 4.01 -9.19 -11.61
N THR A 108 3.50 -8.92 -10.40
CA THR A 108 3.06 -9.94 -9.45
C THR A 108 1.67 -10.48 -9.79
N PHE A 109 0.72 -9.59 -10.06
CA PHE A 109 -0.70 -9.92 -10.22
C PHE A 109 -1.21 -9.77 -11.64
N SER A 110 -0.36 -9.38 -12.60
CA SER A 110 -0.73 -9.14 -14.00
C SER A 110 -1.87 -8.13 -14.16
N VAL A 111 -1.81 -7.06 -13.36
CA VAL A 111 -2.78 -5.96 -13.40
C VAL A 111 -2.23 -4.76 -14.17
N SER A 112 -3.13 -3.88 -14.59
CA SER A 112 -2.72 -2.62 -15.22
C SER A 112 -1.85 -1.79 -14.27
N PRO A 113 -0.76 -1.16 -14.74
CA PRO A 113 0.00 -0.19 -13.94
C PRO A 113 -0.83 1.00 -13.44
N ALA A 114 -2.00 1.23 -14.04
CA ALA A 114 -2.93 2.28 -13.60
C ALA A 114 -3.75 1.89 -12.36
N LEU A 115 -3.77 0.61 -11.97
CA LEU A 115 -4.56 0.13 -10.83
C LEU A 115 -3.94 0.52 -9.48
N PHE A 116 -2.60 0.47 -9.39
CA PHE A 116 -1.82 0.91 -8.24
C PHE A 116 -0.90 2.04 -8.66
N VAL A 117 -1.09 3.22 -8.10
CA VAL A 117 -0.36 4.44 -8.50
C VAL A 117 0.41 4.99 -7.32
N GLY A 118 1.74 5.05 -7.42
CA GLY A 118 2.58 5.71 -6.43
C GLY A 118 2.85 7.16 -6.82
N LEU A 119 2.57 8.11 -5.94
CA LEU A 119 2.87 9.53 -6.07
C LEU A 119 3.87 9.95 -4.99
N ILE A 120 4.92 10.64 -5.41
CA ILE A 120 5.96 11.15 -4.52
C ILE A 120 6.13 12.64 -4.70
N ALA A 121 6.19 13.40 -3.60
CA ALA A 121 6.49 14.82 -3.64
C ALA A 121 7.78 15.10 -4.42
N GLY A 122 7.72 15.96 -5.44
CA GLY A 122 8.83 16.24 -6.35
C GLY A 122 8.94 15.29 -7.55
N GLY A 123 7.96 14.37 -7.72
CA GLY A 123 7.86 13.48 -8.87
C GLY A 123 9.01 12.46 -8.96
N ASP A 124 9.21 11.85 -10.14
CA ASP A 124 10.17 10.76 -10.36
C ASP A 124 11.63 11.13 -10.01
N SER A 125 12.00 12.40 -10.10
CA SER A 125 13.33 12.87 -9.71
C SER A 125 13.60 12.64 -8.22
N ALA A 126 12.56 12.74 -7.38
CA ALA A 126 12.64 12.57 -5.93
C ALA A 126 12.82 11.10 -5.50
N LEU A 127 12.64 10.14 -6.41
CA LEU A 127 12.98 8.73 -6.14
C LEU A 127 14.48 8.55 -5.88
N ARG A 128 15.31 9.34 -6.54
CA ARG A 128 16.78 9.24 -6.50
C ARG A 128 17.47 10.38 -5.71
N ARG A 129 16.83 11.54 -5.63
CA ARG A 129 17.38 12.72 -4.96
C ARG A 129 16.37 13.28 -3.99
N SER A 130 16.80 13.61 -2.76
CA SER A 130 15.94 14.27 -1.78
C SER A 130 15.46 15.63 -2.29
N SER A 131 14.16 15.91 -2.15
CA SER A 131 13.55 17.20 -2.49
C SER A 131 12.70 17.67 -1.31
N GLU A 132 13.36 18.31 -0.33
CA GLU A 132 12.69 18.77 0.90
C GLU A 132 11.66 19.86 0.61
N SER A 133 11.96 20.77 -0.32
CA SER A 133 11.03 21.87 -0.67
C SER A 133 9.70 21.41 -1.27
N SER A 134 9.65 20.21 -1.84
CA SER A 134 8.42 19.65 -2.42
C SER A 134 7.46 19.07 -1.38
N GLU A 135 7.95 18.79 -0.17
CA GLU A 135 7.14 18.24 0.93
C GLU A 135 6.20 19.28 1.55
N ASP A 136 6.53 20.57 1.41
CA ASP A 136 5.86 21.68 2.09
C ASP A 136 4.67 22.27 1.32
N SER A 137 4.38 21.77 0.09
CA SER A 137 3.26 22.26 -0.71
C SER A 137 2.06 21.33 -0.69
N PRO A 138 0.97 21.67 0.04
CA PRO A 138 -0.29 20.95 -0.04
C PRO A 138 -0.96 21.06 -1.41
N GLU A 139 -0.77 22.18 -2.11
CA GLU A 139 -1.31 22.42 -3.45
C GLU A 139 -0.71 21.43 -4.48
N ALA A 140 0.58 21.10 -4.34
CA ALA A 140 1.23 20.10 -5.19
C ALA A 140 0.63 18.72 -4.99
N GLY A 141 0.34 18.31 -3.76
CA GLY A 141 -0.31 17.03 -3.47
C GLY A 141 -1.70 16.90 -4.08
N ALA A 142 -2.50 17.97 -3.98
CA ALA A 142 -3.81 18.06 -4.63
C ALA A 142 -3.71 18.03 -6.16
N ALA A 143 -2.76 18.78 -6.74
CA ALA A 143 -2.54 18.87 -8.16
C ALA A 143 -2.11 17.54 -8.78
N ASP A 144 -1.25 16.77 -8.11
CA ASP A 144 -0.79 15.47 -8.57
C ASP A 144 -1.95 14.46 -8.66
N LEU A 145 -2.87 14.43 -7.70
CA LEU A 145 -4.07 13.61 -7.75
C LEU A 145 -5.06 14.08 -8.83
N ASN A 146 -5.26 15.40 -8.94
CA ASN A 146 -6.12 15.98 -9.97
C ASN A 146 -5.64 15.63 -11.38
N ALA A 147 -4.33 15.67 -11.62
CA ALA A 147 -3.73 15.28 -12.90
C ALA A 147 -3.95 13.81 -13.26
N ARG A 148 -4.25 12.95 -12.28
CA ARG A 148 -4.58 11.53 -12.47
C ARG A 148 -6.08 11.26 -12.62
N GLY A 149 -6.92 12.30 -12.58
CA GLY A 149 -8.37 12.19 -12.71
C GLY A 149 -8.96 11.31 -11.61
N LEU A 150 -8.70 11.69 -10.34
CA LEU A 150 -9.22 10.98 -9.17
C LEU A 150 -10.75 10.98 -9.17
N THR A 151 -11.37 9.86 -8.81
CA THR A 151 -12.82 9.67 -8.78
C THR A 151 -13.30 9.20 -7.40
N GLU A 152 -14.60 9.17 -7.18
CA GLU A 152 -15.20 8.70 -5.93
C GLU A 152 -14.98 7.19 -5.69
N GLU A 153 -14.71 6.40 -6.74
CA GLU A 153 -14.41 4.97 -6.59
C GLU A 153 -12.95 4.69 -6.23
N ASP A 154 -12.08 5.69 -6.33
CA ASP A 154 -10.66 5.54 -6.01
C ASP A 154 -10.41 5.56 -4.50
N THR A 155 -9.25 5.06 -4.11
CA THR A 155 -8.75 5.14 -2.74
C THR A 155 -7.41 5.88 -2.71
N VAL A 156 -7.23 6.75 -1.75
CA VAL A 156 -5.96 7.45 -1.50
C VAL A 156 -5.40 7.06 -0.13
N VAL A 157 -4.22 6.45 -0.13
CA VAL A 157 -3.44 6.17 1.08
C VAL A 157 -2.37 7.24 1.20
N GLY A 158 -2.58 8.19 2.10
CA GLY A 158 -1.57 9.16 2.49
C GLY A 158 -0.56 8.52 3.43
N ILE A 159 0.73 8.68 3.15
CA ILE A 159 1.83 8.03 3.86
C ILE A 159 2.79 9.09 4.40
N ALA A 160 2.90 9.22 5.71
CA ALA A 160 3.91 10.05 6.36
C ALA A 160 4.19 9.56 7.78
N ALA A 161 5.46 9.32 8.12
CA ALA A 161 5.83 8.82 9.44
C ALA A 161 5.33 9.74 10.57
N SER A 162 5.50 11.06 10.43
CA SER A 162 5.03 12.06 11.39
C SER A 162 3.52 12.33 11.36
N GLY A 163 2.84 11.91 10.29
CA GLY A 163 1.43 12.21 10.05
C GLY A 163 1.10 13.69 9.80
N ARG A 164 2.08 14.49 9.29
CA ARG A 164 1.97 15.96 9.20
C ARG A 164 2.41 16.56 7.88
N THR A 165 3.02 15.80 6.99
CA THR A 165 3.59 16.27 5.72
C THR A 165 2.55 17.08 4.91
N PRO A 166 2.79 18.37 4.64
CA PRO A 166 1.80 19.24 3.98
C PRO A 166 1.35 18.72 2.63
N TYR A 167 2.26 18.22 1.79
CA TYR A 167 1.95 17.59 0.51
C TYR A 167 0.89 16.47 0.65
N VAL A 168 1.05 15.59 1.66
CA VAL A 168 0.11 14.48 1.90
C VAL A 168 -1.22 14.97 2.45
N LEU A 169 -1.20 15.98 3.34
CA LEU A 169 -2.43 16.60 3.86
C LEU A 169 -3.24 17.24 2.74
N GLY A 170 -2.59 17.94 1.80
CA GLY A 170 -3.26 18.52 0.63
C GLY A 170 -3.86 17.45 -0.30
N ALA A 171 -3.14 16.37 -0.51
CA ALA A 171 -3.64 15.23 -1.30
C ALA A 171 -4.87 14.57 -0.64
N LEU A 172 -4.84 14.31 0.68
CA LEU A 172 -5.97 13.74 1.41
C LEU A 172 -7.18 14.69 1.40
N ALA A 173 -6.96 15.99 1.58
CA ALA A 173 -8.03 16.96 1.52
C ALA A 173 -8.71 16.99 0.14
N TYR A 174 -7.93 16.98 -0.95
CA TYR A 174 -8.47 16.87 -2.31
C TYR A 174 -9.24 15.56 -2.54
N ALA A 175 -8.72 14.44 -2.00
CA ALA A 175 -9.41 13.15 -2.08
C ALA A 175 -10.78 13.15 -1.39
N ILE A 176 -10.90 13.84 -0.24
CA ILE A 176 -12.18 14.03 0.45
C ILE A 176 -13.17 14.82 -0.43
N GLU A 177 -12.71 15.88 -1.11
CA GLU A 177 -13.56 16.64 -2.04
C GLU A 177 -14.07 15.77 -3.20
N CYS A 178 -13.23 14.87 -3.70
CA CYS A 178 -13.58 13.90 -4.73
C CYS A 178 -14.45 12.74 -4.20
N ARG A 179 -14.74 12.68 -2.90
CA ARG A 179 -15.43 11.57 -2.22
C ARG A 179 -14.73 10.22 -2.36
N SER A 180 -13.44 10.24 -2.62
CA SER A 180 -12.60 9.05 -2.62
C SER A 180 -12.40 8.55 -1.20
N LEU A 181 -12.18 7.25 -1.01
CA LEU A 181 -11.78 6.70 0.29
C LEU A 181 -10.40 7.24 0.68
N THR A 182 -10.30 7.77 1.88
CA THR A 182 -9.04 8.27 2.42
C THR A 182 -8.52 7.41 3.56
N ILE A 183 -7.26 6.99 3.45
CA ILE A 183 -6.56 6.21 4.46
C ILE A 183 -5.30 6.97 4.86
N ALA A 184 -5.08 7.14 6.16
CA ALA A 184 -3.83 7.71 6.67
C ALA A 184 -2.95 6.61 7.23
N LEU A 185 -1.75 6.43 6.69
CA LEU A 185 -0.73 5.53 7.24
C LEU A 185 0.38 6.36 7.87
N THR A 186 0.48 6.28 9.21
CA THR A 186 1.44 7.06 10.00
C THR A 186 2.18 6.21 11.02
N CYS A 187 3.34 6.69 11.48
CA CYS A 187 4.13 6.08 12.53
C CYS A 187 4.13 6.93 13.82
N ALA A 188 3.15 7.82 13.95
CA ALA A 188 2.97 8.72 15.10
C ALA A 188 2.00 8.16 16.14
N GLY A 189 1.62 6.88 16.05
CA GLY A 189 0.75 6.21 17.02
C GLY A 189 1.37 6.16 18.42
N GLY A 190 0.49 6.12 19.44
CA GLY A 190 0.89 6.15 20.85
C GLY A 190 1.08 7.56 21.43
N GLY A 191 0.84 8.62 20.65
CA GLY A 191 0.74 9.98 21.16
C GLY A 191 -0.59 10.24 21.91
N GLU A 192 -0.67 11.35 22.64
CA GLU A 192 -1.90 11.74 23.36
C GLU A 192 -3.08 12.05 22.43
N HIS A 193 -2.79 12.45 21.21
CA HIS A 193 -3.80 12.82 20.20
C HIS A 193 -3.46 12.18 18.86
N PRO A 194 -4.47 11.91 18.01
CA PRO A 194 -4.25 11.42 16.65
C PRO A 194 -3.41 12.43 15.85
N SER A 195 -2.62 11.92 14.90
CA SER A 195 -1.89 12.77 13.97
C SER A 195 -2.86 13.59 13.09
N ARG A 196 -2.37 14.67 12.47
CA ARG A 196 -3.21 15.51 11.60
C ARG A 196 -3.80 14.71 10.43
N MET A 197 -3.02 13.81 9.87
CA MET A 197 -3.51 12.92 8.81
C MET A 197 -4.56 11.94 9.31
N ALA A 198 -4.35 11.37 10.51
CA ALA A 198 -5.31 10.45 11.12
C ALA A 198 -6.64 11.13 11.47
N ALA A 199 -6.59 12.39 11.91
CA ALA A 199 -7.77 13.19 12.18
C ALA A 199 -8.56 13.59 10.91
N LEU A 200 -7.89 13.60 9.75
CA LEU A 200 -8.47 13.99 8.46
C LEU A 200 -9.04 12.80 7.69
N ALA A 201 -8.37 11.64 7.73
CA ALA A 201 -8.72 10.48 6.92
C ALA A 201 -9.89 9.68 7.51
N GLU A 202 -10.66 9.03 6.64
CA GLU A 202 -11.77 8.15 7.03
C GLU A 202 -11.27 6.90 7.77
N LEU A 203 -10.18 6.30 7.30
CA LEU A 203 -9.57 5.11 7.91
C LEU A 203 -8.11 5.39 8.33
N PRO A 204 -7.86 5.78 9.60
CA PRO A 204 -6.51 5.94 10.09
C PRO A 204 -5.86 4.61 10.49
N ILE A 205 -4.60 4.40 10.05
CA ILE A 205 -3.69 3.34 10.48
C ILE A 205 -2.49 4.03 11.14
N GLU A 206 -2.49 4.11 12.46
CA GLU A 206 -1.43 4.73 13.23
C GLU A 206 -0.58 3.65 13.92
N LEU A 207 0.71 3.62 13.61
CA LEU A 207 1.68 2.66 14.12
C LEU A 207 2.50 3.29 15.24
N ALA A 208 2.53 2.67 16.40
CA ALA A 208 3.31 3.14 17.54
C ALA A 208 4.76 2.62 17.45
N THR A 209 5.54 3.09 16.47
CA THR A 209 6.91 2.62 16.23
C THR A 209 7.91 3.12 17.28
N GLY A 210 7.55 4.19 18.00
CA GLY A 210 8.44 4.83 18.97
C GLY A 210 9.64 5.54 18.31
N PRO A 211 10.60 5.99 19.14
CA PRO A 211 11.77 6.72 18.68
C PRO A 211 12.73 5.83 17.89
N GLU A 212 13.34 6.40 16.86
CA GLU A 212 14.32 5.70 16.03
C GLU A 212 15.67 5.53 16.73
N VAL A 213 16.48 4.57 16.29
CA VAL A 213 17.86 4.37 16.76
C VAL A 213 18.69 5.64 16.53
N LEU A 214 18.54 6.28 15.38
CA LEU A 214 19.04 7.63 15.12
C LEU A 214 17.84 8.58 15.17
N THR A 215 17.81 9.47 16.14
CA THR A 215 16.72 10.42 16.39
C THR A 215 16.24 11.09 15.09
N GLY A 216 14.94 11.02 14.81
CA GLY A 216 14.33 11.63 13.63
C GLY A 216 14.55 10.87 12.29
N SER A 217 15.34 9.79 12.28
CA SER A 217 15.66 9.05 11.05
C SER A 217 14.57 8.02 10.69
N THR A 218 13.40 8.49 10.34
CA THR A 218 12.18 7.69 10.07
C THR A 218 12.26 6.76 8.84
N ARG A 219 13.40 6.73 8.16
CA ARG A 219 13.68 5.72 7.13
C ARG A 219 13.93 4.32 7.69
N MET A 220 14.12 4.16 9.02
CA MET A 220 14.47 2.92 9.71
C MET A 220 13.22 2.16 10.17
N LYS A 221 12.88 2.14 11.45
CA LYS A 221 11.72 1.41 11.99
C LYS A 221 10.40 1.86 11.35
N ALA A 222 10.18 3.16 11.24
CA ALA A 222 8.99 3.70 10.62
C ALA A 222 8.89 3.29 9.13
N GLY A 223 10.02 3.31 8.40
CA GLY A 223 10.08 2.82 7.03
C GLY A 223 9.76 1.32 6.93
N THR A 224 10.31 0.50 7.81
CA THR A 224 10.04 -0.95 7.90
C THR A 224 8.56 -1.22 8.18
N ALA A 225 7.98 -0.54 9.17
CA ALA A 225 6.56 -0.66 9.50
C ALA A 225 5.66 -0.27 8.33
N THR A 226 5.97 0.86 7.69
CA THR A 226 5.25 1.33 6.49
C THR A 226 5.28 0.28 5.38
N LYS A 227 6.45 -0.25 5.05
CA LYS A 227 6.62 -1.31 4.03
C LYS A 227 5.76 -2.54 4.34
N LEU A 228 5.73 -3.00 5.58
CA LEU A 228 4.92 -4.15 5.98
C LEU A 228 3.42 -3.90 5.75
N VAL A 229 2.93 -2.71 6.11
CA VAL A 229 1.52 -2.35 5.90
C VAL A 229 1.18 -2.23 4.42
N LEU A 230 2.01 -1.55 3.61
CA LEU A 230 1.76 -1.41 2.17
C LEU A 230 1.67 -2.79 1.49
N ASN A 231 2.59 -3.71 1.79
CA ASN A 231 2.52 -5.07 1.27
C ASN A 231 1.26 -5.83 1.72
N MET A 232 0.78 -5.60 2.96
CA MET A 232 -0.49 -6.19 3.42
C MET A 232 -1.69 -5.60 2.68
N LEU A 233 -1.69 -4.29 2.42
CA LEU A 233 -2.77 -3.63 1.67
C LEU A 233 -2.82 -4.16 0.24
N SER A 234 -1.75 -4.05 -0.53
CA SER A 234 -1.73 -4.46 -1.94
C SER A 234 -1.99 -5.95 -2.10
N THR A 235 -1.27 -6.80 -1.36
CA THR A 235 -1.46 -8.26 -1.44
C THR A 235 -2.83 -8.68 -0.94
N GLY A 236 -3.31 -8.13 0.19
CA GLY A 236 -4.61 -8.44 0.75
C GLY A 236 -5.75 -8.08 -0.20
N VAL A 237 -5.70 -6.88 -0.81
CA VAL A 237 -6.67 -6.45 -1.82
C VAL A 237 -6.67 -7.39 -3.02
N MET A 238 -5.50 -7.79 -3.53
CA MET A 238 -5.40 -8.70 -4.67
C MET A 238 -5.89 -10.12 -4.33
N ILE A 239 -5.67 -10.60 -3.09
CA ILE A 239 -6.26 -11.86 -2.60
C ILE A 239 -7.80 -11.74 -2.62
N ARG A 240 -8.36 -10.67 -2.05
CA ARG A 240 -9.81 -10.42 -2.03
C ARG A 240 -10.41 -10.25 -3.43
N SER A 241 -9.61 -9.75 -4.38
CA SER A 241 -10.00 -9.60 -5.79
C SER A 241 -9.85 -10.91 -6.61
N GLY A 242 -9.52 -12.03 -5.98
CA GLY A 242 -9.42 -13.33 -6.64
C GLY A 242 -8.17 -13.53 -7.51
N ALA A 243 -7.09 -12.80 -7.23
CA ALA A 243 -5.82 -12.96 -7.94
C ALA A 243 -5.03 -14.22 -7.55
N VAL A 244 -5.49 -14.93 -6.51
CA VAL A 244 -4.83 -16.13 -5.97
C VAL A 244 -5.82 -17.31 -5.82
N TYR A 245 -5.27 -18.53 -5.81
CA TYR A 245 -5.94 -19.75 -5.44
C TYR A 245 -5.07 -20.50 -4.42
N GLY A 246 -5.57 -20.69 -3.20
CA GLY A 246 -4.68 -21.00 -2.07
C GLY A 246 -3.62 -19.91 -1.90
N ASN A 247 -2.35 -20.25 -2.06
CA ASN A 247 -1.21 -19.32 -2.10
C ASN A 247 -0.58 -19.19 -3.51
N LEU A 248 -1.25 -19.71 -4.54
CA LEU A 248 -0.76 -19.69 -5.91
C LEU A 248 -1.22 -18.43 -6.64
N MET A 249 -0.30 -17.75 -7.34
CA MET A 249 -0.58 -16.56 -8.17
C MET A 249 -1.22 -16.97 -9.50
N VAL A 250 -2.55 -17.10 -9.56
CA VAL A 250 -3.26 -17.63 -10.74
C VAL A 250 -3.52 -16.59 -11.84
N ASN A 251 -3.12 -15.33 -11.64
CA ASN A 251 -3.19 -14.29 -12.66
C ASN A 251 -1.91 -14.17 -13.51
N VAL A 252 -0.92 -15.04 -13.32
CA VAL A 252 0.33 -15.01 -14.08
C VAL A 252 0.06 -15.07 -15.58
N GLN A 253 0.66 -14.13 -16.33
CA GLN A 253 0.69 -14.14 -17.79
C GLN A 253 2.02 -14.70 -18.27
N PRO A 254 2.04 -15.77 -19.08
CA PRO A 254 3.24 -16.45 -19.52
C PRO A 254 3.95 -15.68 -20.67
N THR A 255 4.51 -14.50 -20.39
CA THR A 255 5.12 -13.60 -21.38
C THR A 255 6.61 -13.90 -21.68
N ASN A 256 7.25 -14.74 -20.85
CA ASN A 256 8.63 -15.20 -21.06
C ASN A 256 8.81 -16.63 -20.54
N ALA A 257 9.92 -17.26 -20.85
CA ALA A 257 10.19 -18.67 -20.51
C ALA A 257 10.04 -18.98 -19.00
N LYS A 258 10.49 -18.07 -18.12
CA LYS A 258 10.34 -18.22 -16.66
C LYS A 258 8.88 -18.19 -16.21
N LEU A 259 8.06 -17.33 -16.82
CA LEU A 259 6.64 -17.18 -16.50
C LEU A 259 5.82 -18.32 -17.12
N VAL A 260 6.22 -18.86 -18.27
CA VAL A 260 5.63 -20.09 -18.83
C VAL A 260 5.85 -21.26 -17.88
N ASP A 261 7.10 -21.51 -17.46
CA ASP A 261 7.42 -22.57 -16.49
C ASP A 261 6.64 -22.39 -15.17
N ARG A 262 6.53 -21.18 -14.69
CA ARG A 262 5.74 -20.88 -13.48
C ARG A 262 4.26 -21.20 -13.68
N ALA A 263 3.66 -20.80 -14.79
CA ALA A 263 2.25 -21.06 -15.11
C ALA A 263 1.96 -22.57 -15.16
N GLU A 264 2.84 -23.33 -15.83
CA GLU A 264 2.71 -24.79 -15.88
C GLU A 264 2.76 -25.42 -14.47
N ARG A 265 3.73 -25.01 -13.64
CA ARG A 265 3.83 -25.49 -12.26
C ARG A 265 2.59 -25.16 -11.42
N ILE A 266 2.05 -23.95 -11.58
CA ILE A 266 0.82 -23.54 -10.86
C ILE A 266 -0.36 -24.41 -11.27
N VAL A 267 -0.54 -24.73 -12.57
CA VAL A 267 -1.62 -25.62 -13.01
C VAL A 267 -1.41 -27.03 -12.46
N CYS A 268 -0.19 -27.57 -12.51
CA CYS A 268 0.11 -28.88 -11.92
C CYS A 268 -0.19 -28.91 -10.42
N GLU A 269 0.26 -27.90 -9.68
CA GLU A 269 0.08 -27.85 -8.22
C GLU A 269 -1.38 -27.68 -7.82
N ALA A 270 -2.14 -26.90 -8.58
CA ALA A 270 -3.56 -26.67 -8.32
C ALA A 270 -4.44 -27.91 -8.65
N THR A 271 -4.06 -28.70 -9.66
CA THR A 271 -4.93 -29.74 -10.23
C THR A 271 -4.40 -31.17 -10.06
N GLY A 272 -3.13 -31.34 -9.72
CA GLY A 272 -2.46 -32.63 -9.66
C GLY A 272 -2.13 -33.24 -11.03
N CYS A 273 -2.32 -32.52 -12.13
CA CYS A 273 -2.03 -33.04 -13.48
C CYS A 273 -0.54 -33.01 -13.83
N GLU A 274 -0.16 -33.84 -14.78
CA GLU A 274 1.19 -33.89 -15.33
C GLU A 274 1.52 -32.61 -16.15
N ARG A 275 2.81 -32.27 -16.25
CA ARG A 275 3.29 -31.04 -16.90
C ARG A 275 2.87 -30.91 -18.36
N GLU A 276 2.86 -32.00 -19.12
CA GLU A 276 2.40 -32.01 -20.51
C GLU A 276 0.93 -31.62 -20.63
N THR A 277 0.11 -32.11 -19.72
CA THR A 277 -1.31 -31.74 -19.61
C THR A 277 -1.47 -30.28 -19.25
N ALA A 278 -0.73 -29.78 -18.28
CA ALA A 278 -0.73 -28.35 -17.89
C ALA A 278 -0.36 -27.44 -19.07
N ALA A 279 0.71 -27.79 -19.80
CA ALA A 279 1.15 -27.03 -20.98
C ALA A 279 0.09 -27.03 -22.10
N ARG A 280 -0.60 -28.15 -22.33
CA ARG A 280 -1.72 -28.23 -23.27
C ARG A 280 -2.89 -27.34 -22.83
N LEU A 281 -3.32 -27.49 -21.60
CA LEU A 281 -4.45 -26.71 -21.03
C LEU A 281 -4.20 -25.21 -21.03
N LEU A 282 -2.98 -24.77 -20.77
CA LEU A 282 -2.60 -23.35 -20.86
C LEU A 282 -2.69 -22.81 -22.28
N ARG A 283 -2.30 -23.60 -23.30
CA ARG A 283 -2.45 -23.20 -24.70
C ARG A 283 -3.92 -23.15 -25.12
N GLU A 284 -4.72 -24.13 -24.71
CA GLU A 284 -6.14 -24.21 -25.05
C GLU A 284 -6.96 -23.18 -24.27
N GLY A 285 -6.72 -23.02 -22.98
CA GLY A 285 -7.46 -22.15 -22.08
C GLY A 285 -7.07 -20.66 -22.13
N GLY A 286 -5.85 -20.35 -22.59
CA GLY A 286 -5.36 -18.97 -22.72
C GLY A 286 -5.03 -18.28 -21.39
N SER A 287 -5.37 -18.85 -20.24
CA SER A 287 -5.02 -18.35 -18.91
C SER A 287 -4.85 -19.49 -17.90
N VAL A 288 -4.09 -19.23 -16.83
CA VAL A 288 -3.90 -20.19 -15.72
C VAL A 288 -5.25 -20.55 -15.09
N LYS A 289 -6.12 -19.59 -14.84
CA LYS A 289 -7.44 -19.81 -14.25
C LYS A 289 -8.32 -20.71 -15.13
N ALA A 290 -8.41 -20.39 -16.43
CA ALA A 290 -9.20 -21.22 -17.35
C ALA A 290 -8.64 -22.64 -17.45
N ALA A 291 -7.31 -22.80 -17.53
CA ALA A 291 -6.66 -24.11 -17.54
C ALA A 291 -6.99 -24.94 -16.30
N ILE A 292 -7.02 -24.32 -15.11
CA ILE A 292 -7.38 -25.00 -13.87
C ILE A 292 -8.85 -25.43 -13.88
N VAL A 293 -9.77 -24.53 -14.28
CA VAL A 293 -11.21 -24.88 -14.37
C VAL A 293 -11.43 -26.00 -15.38
N MET A 294 -10.84 -25.91 -16.57
CA MET A 294 -10.94 -26.97 -17.60
C MET A 294 -10.50 -28.33 -17.06
N GLN A 295 -9.39 -28.37 -16.31
CA GLN A 295 -8.89 -29.62 -15.74
C GLN A 295 -9.76 -30.17 -14.61
N MET A 296 -10.21 -29.30 -13.69
CA MET A 296 -10.90 -29.74 -12.49
C MET A 296 -12.38 -30.08 -12.74
N VAL A 297 -13.00 -29.35 -13.67
CA VAL A 297 -14.44 -29.51 -13.97
C VAL A 297 -14.66 -30.40 -15.21
N GLY A 298 -13.67 -30.49 -16.12
CA GLY A 298 -13.77 -31.27 -17.35
C GLY A 298 -14.53 -30.56 -18.47
N VAL A 299 -14.53 -29.23 -18.46
CA VAL A 299 -15.25 -28.38 -19.42
C VAL A 299 -14.31 -27.77 -20.48
N GLY A 300 -14.88 -27.22 -21.55
CA GLY A 300 -14.14 -26.48 -22.55
C GLY A 300 -13.79 -25.06 -22.11
N ARG A 301 -12.93 -24.39 -22.91
CA ARG A 301 -12.48 -23.01 -22.63
C ARG A 301 -13.64 -22.03 -22.44
N VAL A 302 -14.61 -22.03 -23.34
CA VAL A 302 -15.73 -21.07 -23.31
C VAL A 302 -16.51 -21.19 -22.01
N GLU A 303 -16.86 -22.40 -21.63
CA GLU A 303 -17.59 -22.70 -20.39
C GLU A 303 -16.74 -22.36 -19.14
N ALA A 304 -15.43 -22.62 -19.17
CA ALA A 304 -14.52 -22.23 -18.09
C ALA A 304 -14.44 -20.70 -17.92
N GLU A 305 -14.40 -19.94 -19.03
CA GLU A 305 -14.41 -18.48 -19.00
C GLU A 305 -15.76 -17.91 -18.51
N GLU A 306 -16.89 -18.53 -18.88
CA GLU A 306 -18.23 -18.19 -18.39
C GLU A 306 -18.34 -18.43 -16.87
N MET A 307 -17.88 -19.58 -16.38
CA MET A 307 -17.85 -19.89 -14.96
C MET A 307 -17.01 -18.87 -14.15
N LEU A 308 -15.82 -18.54 -14.64
CA LEU A 308 -14.99 -17.53 -14.03
C LEU A 308 -15.64 -16.13 -14.03
N SER A 309 -16.25 -15.75 -15.14
CA SER A 309 -16.94 -14.48 -15.28
C SER A 309 -18.14 -14.35 -14.34
N ALA A 310 -18.94 -15.40 -14.19
CA ALA A 310 -20.08 -15.46 -13.28
C ALA A 310 -19.69 -15.22 -11.81
N HIS A 311 -18.42 -15.53 -11.46
CA HIS A 311 -17.89 -15.37 -10.11
C HIS A 311 -16.84 -14.23 -10.01
N GLY A 312 -16.88 -13.25 -10.93
CA GLY A 312 -15.96 -12.11 -10.90
C GLY A 312 -14.47 -12.49 -11.01
N GLY A 313 -14.17 -13.60 -11.69
CA GLY A 313 -12.80 -14.11 -11.86
C GLY A 313 -12.21 -14.80 -10.63
N ARG A 314 -13.02 -15.11 -9.60
CA ARG A 314 -12.59 -15.80 -8.38
C ARG A 314 -12.60 -17.31 -8.58
N LEU A 315 -11.43 -17.88 -8.82
CA LEU A 315 -11.27 -19.29 -9.16
C LEU A 315 -11.89 -20.22 -8.11
N GLY A 316 -11.66 -19.96 -6.82
CA GLY A 316 -12.21 -20.79 -5.75
C GLY A 316 -13.73 -20.82 -5.72
N GLU A 317 -14.39 -19.69 -6.00
CA GLU A 317 -15.85 -19.62 -6.07
C GLU A 317 -16.38 -20.35 -7.31
N ALA A 318 -15.72 -20.17 -8.46
CA ALA A 318 -16.09 -20.85 -9.70
C ALA A 318 -16.00 -22.39 -9.60
N LEU A 319 -15.04 -22.91 -8.82
CA LEU A 319 -14.88 -24.35 -8.62
C LEU A 319 -15.83 -24.94 -7.58
N ASN A 320 -16.36 -24.14 -6.63
CA ASN A 320 -17.25 -24.62 -5.58
C ASN A 320 -18.73 -24.70 -6.02
N THR A 321 -19.06 -24.28 -7.22
CA THR A 321 -20.43 -24.30 -7.78
C THR A 321 -20.74 -25.59 -8.56
N THR A 322 -19.78 -26.49 -8.63
CA THR A 322 -19.89 -27.83 -9.21
C THR A 322 -19.85 -28.90 -8.10
#